data_48adf5233ca60281e8d22110b6eebb68
#
_entry.id   48adf5233ca60281e8d22110b6eebb68
#
_cell.length_a   1.000
_cell.length_b   1.000
_cell.length_c   1.000
_cell.angle_alpha   90.00
_cell.angle_beta   90.00
_cell.angle_gamma   90.00
#
_symmetry.space_group_name_H-M   'P 1'
#
loop_
_entity.id
_entity.type
_entity.pdbx_description
1 polymer ?
#
loop_
_entity_poly.entity_id
_entity_poly.type
_entity_poly.pdbx_seq_one_letter_code
_entity_poly.pdbx_strand_id
1 'polypeptide(L)'
;MVMEKINRAAVLVSSCNAFKDCWKPFVKSFMDCWKDCPYNVYIISNGESFDSGCPNIHILDVGEDKKWGTNTLTALKMIDAEWIIYLQEDYFLENKISTNIIENHIHYCSTNQIDYLRLAYPFFSESHVCGPYYATSYTKKYAVCLQAALWNKESFSKCIVDGWSGWDFEYNVIERINNVKPSFKVLGLSRKEWYKYGFKYVDGTAVRKGRWTRAAVRYLKDNGFADVKNKRPIEGRVLSFLQENLTIPSFLRIVGIKIMNYFKWNF
;
A
#
# COMPACT_ATOMS: atom_id res chain seq x y z
N MET A 1 -24.05 19.45 -0.55
CA MET A 1 -23.20 18.75 -1.56
C MET A 1 -21.81 18.36 -1.06
N VAL A 2 -21.32 18.88 0.09
CA VAL A 2 -20.00 18.52 0.67
C VAL A 2 -20.05 17.26 1.54
N MET A 3 -21.21 16.93 2.14
CA MET A 3 -21.34 15.74 3.03
C MET A 3 -21.40 14.39 2.29
N GLU A 4 -21.89 14.34 1.03
CA GLU A 4 -21.89 13.09 0.25
C GLU A 4 -20.49 12.65 -0.21
N LYS A 5 -19.50 13.56 -0.28
CA LYS A 5 -18.14 13.23 -0.70
C LYS A 5 -17.33 12.49 0.37
N ILE A 6 -17.61 12.70 1.65
CA ILE A 6 -16.81 12.13 2.76
C ILE A 6 -17.01 10.61 2.86
N ASN A 7 -18.21 10.12 2.57
CA ASN A 7 -18.53 8.69 2.64
C ASN A 7 -18.21 7.92 1.32
N ARG A 8 -17.78 8.61 0.27
CA ARG A 8 -17.46 7.96 -1.00
C ARG A 8 -16.17 7.16 -0.94
N ALA A 9 -15.18 7.64 -0.23
CA ALA A 9 -13.89 6.97 -0.08
C ALA A 9 -13.33 7.06 1.34
N ALA A 10 -12.48 6.11 1.69
CA ALA A 10 -11.69 6.11 2.92
C ALA A 10 -10.25 5.66 2.61
N VAL A 11 -9.31 6.09 3.43
CA VAL A 11 -7.94 5.57 3.42
C VAL A 11 -7.87 4.42 4.43
N LEU A 12 -7.48 3.25 3.98
CA LEU A 12 -7.19 2.09 4.83
C LEU A 12 -5.69 1.85 4.86
N VAL A 13 -5.12 1.99 6.05
CA VAL A 13 -3.72 1.68 6.33
C VAL A 13 -3.66 0.30 6.96
N SER A 14 -3.24 -0.67 6.15
CA SER A 14 -3.02 -2.05 6.62
C SER A 14 -1.88 -2.06 7.61
N SER A 15 -2.12 -2.60 8.80
CA SER A 15 -1.14 -2.68 9.88
C SER A 15 -1.50 -3.79 10.87
N CYS A 16 -0.62 -3.99 11.85
CA CYS A 16 -0.86 -4.76 13.07
C CYS A 16 0.05 -4.23 14.19
N ASN A 17 -0.15 -4.69 15.42
CA ASN A 17 0.63 -4.21 16.57
C ASN A 17 2.13 -4.43 16.45
N ALA A 18 2.59 -5.44 15.69
CA ALA A 18 4.01 -5.68 15.43
C ALA A 18 4.68 -4.55 14.62
N PHE A 19 3.88 -3.67 14.00
CA PHE A 19 4.33 -2.52 13.20
C PHE A 19 3.95 -1.18 13.82
N LYS A 20 3.56 -1.14 15.09
CA LYS A 20 3.17 0.11 15.77
C LYS A 20 4.29 1.16 15.82
N ASP A 21 5.54 0.75 15.68
CA ASP A 21 6.68 1.65 15.56
C ASP A 21 6.70 2.45 14.24
N CYS A 22 5.94 2.01 13.22
CA CYS A 22 5.75 2.74 11.98
C CYS A 22 4.64 3.82 12.06
N TRP A 23 3.72 3.75 13.01
CA TRP A 23 2.51 4.58 13.00
C TRP A 23 2.81 6.09 13.11
N LYS A 24 3.64 6.50 14.07
CA LYS A 24 4.03 7.93 14.20
C LYS A 24 4.76 8.46 12.96
N PRO A 25 5.81 7.77 12.44
CA PRO A 25 6.45 8.17 11.20
C PRO A 25 5.52 8.21 10.00
N PHE A 26 4.59 7.23 9.88
CA PHE A 26 3.59 7.21 8.83
C PHE A 26 2.67 8.44 8.91
N VAL A 27 2.06 8.71 10.08
CA VAL A 27 1.18 9.87 10.27
C VAL A 27 1.91 11.16 9.94
N LYS A 28 3.16 11.32 10.39
CA LYS A 28 3.97 12.51 10.04
C LYS A 28 4.12 12.65 8.52
N SER A 29 4.55 11.60 7.82
CA SER A 29 4.73 11.63 6.37
C SER A 29 3.42 11.87 5.63
N PHE A 30 2.32 11.25 6.10
CA PHE A 30 1.00 11.42 5.54
C PHE A 30 0.53 12.87 5.65
N MET A 31 0.63 13.47 6.83
CA MET A 31 0.24 14.86 7.06
C MET A 31 1.15 15.86 6.35
N ASP A 32 2.43 15.57 6.20
CA ASP A 32 3.34 16.41 5.42
C ASP A 32 3.00 16.37 3.93
N CYS A 33 2.54 15.24 3.42
CA CYS A 33 2.27 15.02 1.99
C CYS A 33 0.82 15.26 1.60
N TRP A 34 -0.15 15.02 2.51
CA TRP A 34 -1.58 15.14 2.24
C TRP A 34 -2.34 15.78 3.41
N LYS A 35 -1.94 16.99 3.77
CA LYS A 35 -2.48 17.73 4.92
C LYS A 35 -3.99 18.00 4.80
N ASP A 36 -4.49 18.21 3.59
CA ASP A 36 -5.90 18.51 3.26
C ASP A 36 -6.69 17.25 2.84
N CYS A 37 -6.25 16.06 3.25
CA CYS A 37 -6.98 14.83 3.01
C CYS A 37 -8.41 14.91 3.56
N PRO A 38 -9.45 14.83 2.71
CA PRO A 38 -10.84 14.98 3.15
C PRO A 38 -11.45 13.66 3.65
N TYR A 39 -10.72 12.56 3.56
CA TYR A 39 -11.19 11.24 3.89
C TYR A 39 -10.81 10.85 5.31
N ASN A 40 -11.64 10.01 5.94
CA ASN A 40 -11.23 9.30 7.13
C ASN A 40 -10.10 8.32 6.80
N VAL A 41 -9.09 8.31 7.65
CA VAL A 41 -7.92 7.43 7.56
C VAL A 41 -8.00 6.45 8.70
N TYR A 42 -8.01 5.16 8.40
CA TYR A 42 -8.12 4.08 9.37
C TYR A 42 -6.82 3.28 9.39
N ILE A 43 -6.13 3.28 10.53
CA ILE A 43 -4.95 2.43 10.77
C ILE A 43 -5.41 1.20 11.52
N ILE A 44 -5.23 0.02 10.94
CA ILE A 44 -5.60 -1.25 11.59
C ILE A 44 -4.75 -1.49 12.83
N SER A 45 -5.39 -1.87 13.93
CA SER A 45 -4.77 -2.24 15.20
C SER A 45 -5.38 -3.55 15.73
N ASN A 46 -4.68 -4.20 16.63
CA ASN A 46 -5.09 -5.41 17.32
C ASN A 46 -5.12 -5.17 18.85
N GLY A 47 -5.99 -4.24 19.29
CA GLY A 47 -6.15 -3.87 20.71
C GLY A 47 -5.21 -2.76 21.20
N GLU A 48 -4.34 -2.21 20.36
CA GLU A 48 -3.49 -1.07 20.75
C GLU A 48 -4.17 0.26 20.38
N SER A 49 -4.03 1.24 21.25
CA SER A 49 -4.47 2.61 21.01
C SER A 49 -3.30 3.50 20.61
N PHE A 50 -3.60 4.52 19.82
CA PHE A 50 -2.64 5.52 19.39
C PHE A 50 -3.36 6.84 19.11
N ASP A 51 -2.94 7.89 19.76
CA ASP A 51 -3.39 9.24 19.45
C ASP A 51 -2.54 9.82 18.32
N SER A 52 -3.15 10.01 17.16
CA SER A 52 -2.50 10.61 16.00
C SER A 52 -2.34 12.12 16.10
N GLY A 53 -3.09 12.78 16.98
CA GLY A 53 -3.22 14.24 17.02
C GLY A 53 -3.98 14.83 15.81
N CYS A 54 -4.56 13.99 14.93
CA CYS A 54 -5.25 14.40 13.71
C CYS A 54 -6.70 13.89 13.74
N PRO A 55 -7.71 14.77 13.61
CA PRO A 55 -9.12 14.41 13.84
C PRO A 55 -9.68 13.42 12.80
N ASN A 56 -9.09 13.32 11.62
CA ASN A 56 -9.52 12.39 10.57
C ASN A 56 -8.68 11.11 10.51
N ILE A 57 -7.71 10.90 11.42
CA ILE A 57 -6.91 9.68 11.49
C ILE A 57 -7.31 8.87 12.72
N HIS A 58 -7.89 7.72 12.49
CA HIS A 58 -8.49 6.85 13.49
C HIS A 58 -7.73 5.52 13.59
N ILE A 59 -7.58 5.01 14.80
CA ILE A 59 -7.18 3.63 15.02
C ILE A 59 -8.42 2.75 14.93
N LEU A 60 -8.36 1.77 14.03
CA LEU A 60 -9.42 0.80 13.82
C LEU A 60 -9.04 -0.53 14.46
N ASP A 61 -9.52 -0.75 15.67
CA ASP A 61 -9.29 -2.00 16.38
C ASP A 61 -10.15 -3.13 15.77
N VAL A 62 -9.47 -4.13 15.19
CA VAL A 62 -10.09 -5.31 14.60
C VAL A 62 -10.04 -6.54 15.52
N GLY A 63 -9.62 -6.35 16.78
CA GLY A 63 -9.46 -7.39 17.78
C GLY A 63 -8.16 -8.17 17.61
N GLU A 64 -8.16 -9.42 18.06
CA GLU A 64 -6.98 -10.30 17.98
C GLU A 64 -6.41 -10.41 16.56
N ASP A 65 -5.08 -10.41 16.45
CA ASP A 65 -4.39 -10.57 15.15
C ASP A 65 -4.62 -11.98 14.58
N LYS A 66 -5.43 -12.07 13.54
CA LYS A 66 -5.79 -13.29 12.81
C LYS A 66 -5.27 -13.29 11.38
N LYS A 67 -4.09 -12.72 11.17
CA LYS A 67 -3.45 -12.48 9.89
C LYS A 67 -4.11 -11.38 9.04
N TRP A 68 -3.37 -10.94 8.03
CA TRP A 68 -3.72 -9.84 7.16
C TRP A 68 -5.14 -9.94 6.55
N GLY A 69 -5.52 -11.11 6.02
CA GLY A 69 -6.80 -11.29 5.34
C GLY A 69 -7.99 -11.11 6.27
N THR A 70 -7.97 -11.76 7.45
CA THR A 70 -9.02 -11.63 8.45
C THR A 70 -9.11 -10.21 8.99
N ASN A 71 -7.98 -9.62 9.34
CA ASN A 71 -7.90 -8.25 9.86
C ASN A 71 -8.43 -7.24 8.83
N THR A 72 -8.02 -7.39 7.56
CA THR A 72 -8.47 -6.50 6.47
C THR A 72 -9.97 -6.66 6.19
N LEU A 73 -10.50 -7.90 6.14
CA LEU A 73 -11.94 -8.13 5.97
C LEU A 73 -12.78 -7.54 7.11
N THR A 74 -12.28 -7.64 8.34
CA THR A 74 -12.93 -7.05 9.52
C THR A 74 -12.95 -5.53 9.39
N ALA A 75 -11.81 -4.91 9.05
CA ALA A 75 -11.71 -3.47 8.83
C ALA A 75 -12.67 -2.99 7.72
N LEU A 76 -12.71 -3.70 6.58
CA LEU A 76 -13.59 -3.33 5.45
C LEU A 76 -15.07 -3.38 5.81
N LYS A 77 -15.50 -4.27 6.73
CA LYS A 77 -16.89 -4.31 7.23
C LYS A 77 -17.22 -3.12 8.12
N MET A 78 -16.25 -2.58 8.86
CA MET A 78 -16.43 -1.45 9.76
C MET A 78 -16.39 -0.09 9.03
N ILE A 79 -15.79 -0.03 7.84
CA ILE A 79 -15.61 1.21 7.07
C ILE A 79 -16.82 1.42 6.15
N ASP A 80 -17.53 2.55 6.37
CA ASP A 80 -18.60 2.99 5.47
C ASP A 80 -18.02 3.87 4.34
N ALA A 81 -17.58 3.21 3.25
CA ALA A 81 -17.10 3.85 2.04
C ALA A 81 -17.26 2.90 0.83
N GLU A 82 -17.42 3.46 -0.35
CA GLU A 82 -17.47 2.69 -1.63
C GLU A 82 -16.05 2.36 -2.14
N TRP A 83 -15.14 3.29 -1.94
CA TRP A 83 -13.75 3.22 -2.43
C TRP A 83 -12.76 3.19 -1.28
N ILE A 84 -11.72 2.38 -1.43
CA ILE A 84 -10.63 2.25 -0.46
C ILE A 84 -9.33 2.68 -1.11
N ILE A 85 -8.71 3.71 -0.57
CA ILE A 85 -7.32 4.08 -0.85
C ILE A 85 -6.47 3.23 0.10
N TYR A 86 -5.90 2.15 -0.43
CA TYR A 86 -5.11 1.20 0.35
C TYR A 86 -3.66 1.64 0.47
N LEU A 87 -3.17 1.69 1.70
CA LEU A 87 -1.77 1.93 2.04
C LEU A 87 -1.30 0.90 3.06
N GLN A 88 0.00 0.87 3.34
CA GLN A 88 0.58 0.15 4.48
C GLN A 88 1.28 1.14 5.41
N GLU A 89 1.41 0.79 6.67
CA GLU A 89 1.98 1.63 7.74
C GLU A 89 3.45 1.98 7.52
N ASP A 90 4.16 1.22 6.70
CA ASP A 90 5.56 1.45 6.36
C ASP A 90 5.76 2.17 5.00
N TYR A 91 4.66 2.71 4.43
CA TYR A 91 4.72 3.57 3.24
C TYR A 91 4.84 5.05 3.66
N PHE A 92 6.04 5.46 4.10
CA PHE A 92 6.30 6.86 4.45
C PHE A 92 6.31 7.69 3.17
N LEU A 93 5.30 8.54 3.00
CA LEU A 93 5.08 9.31 1.77
C LEU A 93 6.19 10.34 1.54
N GLU A 94 6.55 10.56 0.28
CA GLU A 94 7.61 11.50 -0.14
C GLU A 94 7.12 12.61 -1.08
N ASN A 95 5.94 12.46 -1.69
CA ASN A 95 5.40 13.46 -2.60
C ASN A 95 4.09 14.05 -2.11
N LYS A 96 3.85 15.31 -2.46
CA LYS A 96 2.55 15.94 -2.22
C LYS A 96 1.45 15.19 -2.97
N ILE A 97 0.37 14.91 -2.28
CA ILE A 97 -0.85 14.30 -2.84
C ILE A 97 -1.88 15.40 -3.06
N SER A 98 -2.43 15.45 -4.25
CA SER A 98 -3.50 16.39 -4.58
C SER A 98 -4.86 15.72 -4.42
N THR A 99 -5.69 16.24 -3.54
CA THR A 99 -7.07 15.78 -3.35
C THR A 99 -7.85 15.78 -4.65
N ASN A 100 -7.71 16.80 -5.49
CA ASN A 100 -8.39 16.86 -6.81
C ASN A 100 -7.96 15.70 -7.74
N ILE A 101 -6.70 15.30 -7.69
CA ILE A 101 -6.22 14.16 -8.49
C ILE A 101 -6.85 12.86 -7.99
N ILE A 102 -6.93 12.65 -6.69
CA ILE A 102 -7.57 11.46 -6.10
C ILE A 102 -9.08 11.44 -6.41
N GLU A 103 -9.76 12.57 -6.31
CA GLU A 103 -11.18 12.69 -6.70
C GLU A 103 -11.40 12.33 -8.18
N ASN A 104 -10.51 12.78 -9.07
CA ASN A 104 -10.56 12.43 -10.48
C ASN A 104 -10.32 10.91 -10.69
N HIS A 105 -9.42 10.30 -9.93
CA HIS A 105 -9.22 8.84 -9.96
C HIS A 105 -10.48 8.08 -9.52
N ILE A 106 -11.10 8.50 -8.40
CA ILE A 106 -12.34 7.89 -7.89
C ILE A 106 -13.47 8.05 -8.90
N HIS A 107 -13.66 9.26 -9.43
CA HIS A 107 -14.69 9.52 -10.43
C HIS A 107 -14.50 8.67 -11.68
N TYR A 108 -13.28 8.64 -12.23
CA TYR A 108 -12.97 7.85 -13.41
C TYR A 108 -13.21 6.35 -13.18
N CYS A 109 -12.72 5.82 -12.05
CA CYS A 109 -12.87 4.42 -11.70
C CYS A 109 -14.35 4.03 -11.50
N SER A 110 -15.12 4.87 -10.82
CA SER A 110 -16.56 4.65 -10.63
C SER A 110 -17.33 4.63 -11.96
N THR A 111 -17.11 5.65 -12.82
CA THR A 111 -17.79 5.78 -14.11
C THR A 111 -17.48 4.61 -15.06
N ASN A 112 -16.25 4.10 -15.03
CA ASN A 112 -15.79 3.04 -15.94
C ASN A 112 -15.83 1.64 -15.31
N GLN A 113 -16.38 1.51 -14.08
CA GLN A 113 -16.49 0.24 -13.36
C GLN A 113 -15.13 -0.46 -13.22
N ILE A 114 -14.12 0.30 -12.80
CA ILE A 114 -12.79 -0.21 -12.53
C ILE A 114 -12.75 -0.80 -11.13
N ASP A 115 -12.12 -1.95 -10.96
CA ASP A 115 -12.02 -2.63 -9.66
C ASP A 115 -10.79 -2.21 -8.87
N TYR A 116 -9.69 -1.96 -9.60
CA TYR A 116 -8.39 -1.69 -9.03
C TYR A 116 -7.61 -0.70 -9.90
N LEU A 117 -7.19 0.41 -9.31
CA LEU A 117 -6.24 1.34 -9.92
C LEU A 117 -4.96 1.36 -9.08
N ARG A 118 -3.87 0.87 -9.64
CA ARG A 118 -2.56 0.91 -8.99
C ARG A 118 -1.99 2.32 -9.01
N LEU A 119 -1.72 2.87 -7.84
CA LEU A 119 -1.15 4.22 -7.64
C LEU A 119 0.34 4.19 -7.35
N ALA A 120 0.95 3.01 -7.21
CA ALA A 120 2.38 2.80 -7.01
C ALA A 120 3.09 2.32 -8.28
N TYR A 121 4.38 2.65 -8.42
CA TYR A 121 5.25 2.15 -9.47
C TYR A 121 6.10 0.97 -8.93
N PRO A 122 6.51 -0.01 -9.73
CA PRO A 122 6.23 -0.14 -11.17
C PRO A 122 4.83 -0.71 -11.47
N PHE A 123 4.28 -0.30 -12.61
CA PHE A 123 3.10 -0.89 -13.22
C PHE A 123 3.42 -1.31 -14.65
N PHE A 124 3.21 -2.58 -14.96
CA PHE A 124 3.48 -3.14 -16.29
C PHE A 124 2.22 -3.07 -17.14
N SER A 125 2.07 -1.97 -17.87
CA SER A 125 0.93 -1.70 -18.73
C SER A 125 1.01 -2.47 -20.06
N GLU A 126 -0.16 -2.81 -20.62
CA GLU A 126 -0.29 -3.38 -21.96
C GLU A 126 -0.77 -2.34 -22.96
N SER A 127 -1.70 -1.48 -22.55
CA SER A 127 -2.32 -0.50 -23.44
C SER A 127 -2.65 0.79 -22.71
N HIS A 128 -2.51 1.92 -23.41
CA HIS A 128 -3.05 3.19 -22.97
C HIS A 128 -4.57 3.20 -23.13
N VAL A 129 -5.28 3.68 -22.13
CA VAL A 129 -6.74 3.78 -22.13
C VAL A 129 -7.17 5.21 -22.41
N CYS A 130 -6.92 6.12 -21.47
CA CYS A 130 -7.13 7.55 -21.65
C CYS A 130 -6.39 8.34 -20.55
N GLY A 131 -6.04 9.60 -20.80
CA GLY A 131 -5.38 10.46 -19.82
C GLY A 131 -4.17 9.75 -19.18
N PRO A 132 -4.10 9.67 -17.83
CA PRO A 132 -2.97 9.03 -17.14
C PRO A 132 -3.08 7.50 -17.07
N TYR A 133 -4.18 6.88 -17.54
CA TYR A 133 -4.54 5.49 -17.25
C TYR A 133 -4.07 4.53 -18.33
N TYR A 134 -3.54 3.41 -17.86
CA TYR A 134 -3.08 2.28 -18.65
C TYR A 134 -3.70 1.01 -18.12
N ALA A 135 -4.13 0.13 -19.01
CA ALA A 135 -4.71 -1.16 -18.66
C ALA A 135 -3.66 -2.28 -18.69
N THR A 136 -3.90 -3.30 -17.89
CA THR A 136 -3.23 -4.61 -17.99
C THR A 136 -4.18 -5.73 -17.60
N SER A 137 -3.89 -6.94 -18.03
CA SER A 137 -4.63 -8.12 -17.55
C SER A 137 -4.31 -8.38 -16.07
N TYR A 138 -5.34 -8.65 -15.26
CA TYR A 138 -5.14 -9.09 -13.88
C TYR A 138 -4.40 -10.44 -13.78
N THR A 139 -4.36 -11.22 -14.86
CA THR A 139 -3.64 -12.50 -14.91
C THR A 139 -2.13 -12.33 -14.96
N LYS A 140 -1.63 -11.13 -15.22
CA LYS A 140 -0.19 -10.85 -15.12
C LYS A 140 0.24 -10.83 -13.67
N LYS A 141 1.36 -11.47 -13.39
CA LYS A 141 1.96 -11.51 -12.06
C LYS A 141 2.20 -10.09 -11.54
N TYR A 142 1.73 -9.83 -10.33
CA TYR A 142 1.81 -8.52 -9.66
C TYR A 142 1.02 -7.38 -10.35
N ALA A 143 0.13 -7.66 -11.30
CA ALA A 143 -0.81 -6.66 -11.81
C ALA A 143 -1.70 -6.15 -10.67
N VAL A 144 -2.19 -7.07 -9.85
CA VAL A 144 -2.89 -6.81 -8.59
C VAL A 144 -1.98 -7.19 -7.43
N CYS A 145 -1.74 -6.27 -6.51
CA CYS A 145 -0.83 -6.48 -5.37
C CYS A 145 -1.17 -5.51 -4.23
N LEU A 146 -0.49 -5.67 -3.09
CA LEU A 146 -0.68 -4.85 -1.88
C LEU A 146 0.17 -3.56 -1.86
N GLN A 147 0.45 -3.00 -3.02
CA GLN A 147 1.03 -1.67 -3.13
C GLN A 147 -0.08 -0.60 -3.06
N ALA A 148 0.32 0.69 -2.88
CA ALA A 148 -0.65 1.78 -2.85
C ALA A 148 -1.59 1.73 -4.06
N ALA A 149 -2.89 1.69 -3.80
CA ALA A 149 -3.91 1.50 -4.83
C ALA A 149 -5.27 2.06 -4.40
N LEU A 150 -6.09 2.41 -5.39
CA LEU A 150 -7.50 2.66 -5.20
C LEU A 150 -8.28 1.39 -5.57
N TRP A 151 -9.08 0.91 -4.63
CA TRP A 151 -9.90 -0.28 -4.77
C TRP A 151 -11.39 0.04 -4.70
N ASN A 152 -12.19 -0.55 -5.57
CA ASN A 152 -13.59 -0.72 -5.25
C ASN A 152 -13.71 -1.66 -4.03
N LYS A 153 -14.37 -1.22 -2.96
CA LYS A 153 -14.42 -1.95 -1.67
C LYS A 153 -15.02 -3.34 -1.80
N GLU A 154 -16.10 -3.48 -2.55
CA GLU A 154 -16.75 -4.78 -2.77
C GLU A 154 -15.83 -5.75 -3.51
N SER A 155 -15.20 -5.30 -4.59
CA SER A 155 -14.23 -6.09 -5.35
C SER A 155 -13.02 -6.48 -4.50
N PHE A 156 -12.51 -5.56 -3.68
CA PHE A 156 -11.42 -5.85 -2.75
C PHE A 156 -11.79 -6.93 -1.76
N SER A 157 -12.97 -6.80 -1.11
CA SER A 157 -13.45 -7.78 -0.15
C SER A 157 -13.61 -9.18 -0.77
N LYS A 158 -14.08 -9.28 -2.01
CA LYS A 158 -14.22 -10.55 -2.73
C LYS A 158 -12.88 -11.22 -3.05
N CYS A 159 -11.83 -10.41 -3.28
CA CYS A 159 -10.49 -10.91 -3.58
C CYS A 159 -9.74 -11.44 -2.35
N ILE A 160 -10.12 -11.05 -1.14
CA ILE A 160 -9.49 -11.49 0.10
C ILE A 160 -10.11 -12.81 0.59
N VAL A 161 -9.28 -13.69 1.13
CA VAL A 161 -9.73 -14.91 1.80
C VAL A 161 -9.36 -14.82 3.28
N ASP A 162 -10.27 -15.26 4.13
CA ASP A 162 -10.06 -15.33 5.56
C ASP A 162 -8.83 -16.18 5.91
N GLY A 163 -8.03 -15.72 6.87
CA GLY A 163 -6.81 -16.42 7.30
C GLY A 163 -5.60 -16.30 6.36
N TRP A 164 -5.73 -15.59 5.22
CA TRP A 164 -4.57 -15.33 4.37
C TRP A 164 -3.60 -14.32 4.99
N SER A 165 -2.30 -14.55 4.81
CA SER A 165 -1.28 -13.52 4.95
C SER A 165 -1.29 -12.59 3.73
N GLY A 166 -0.61 -11.45 3.79
CA GLY A 166 -0.41 -10.59 2.62
C GLY A 166 0.32 -11.30 1.47
N TRP A 167 1.24 -12.22 1.79
CA TRP A 167 1.92 -13.04 0.79
C TRP A 167 0.99 -14.06 0.13
N ASP A 168 0.10 -14.69 0.90
CA ASP A 168 -0.90 -15.60 0.34
C ASP A 168 -1.80 -14.86 -0.66
N PHE A 169 -2.20 -13.63 -0.33
CA PHE A 169 -2.95 -12.77 -1.26
C PHE A 169 -2.15 -12.54 -2.55
N GLU A 170 -0.92 -12.04 -2.47
CA GLU A 170 -0.12 -11.72 -3.67
C GLU A 170 0.19 -12.94 -4.55
N TYR A 171 0.26 -14.14 -3.96
CA TYR A 171 0.47 -15.37 -4.72
C TYR A 171 -0.81 -15.93 -5.35
N ASN A 172 -1.96 -15.78 -4.69
CA ASN A 172 -3.18 -16.49 -5.06
C ASN A 172 -4.29 -15.56 -5.60
N VAL A 173 -4.09 -14.24 -5.60
CA VAL A 173 -5.12 -13.27 -6.00
C VAL A 173 -5.62 -13.48 -7.44
N ILE A 174 -4.78 -13.93 -8.36
CA ILE A 174 -5.16 -14.19 -9.75
C ILE A 174 -6.21 -15.31 -9.81
N GLU A 175 -5.93 -16.43 -9.15
CA GLU A 175 -6.88 -17.56 -9.07
C GLU A 175 -8.18 -17.13 -8.36
N ARG A 176 -8.04 -16.38 -7.27
CA ARG A 176 -9.20 -15.86 -6.55
C ARG A 176 -10.08 -14.99 -7.43
N ILE A 177 -9.49 -14.04 -8.19
CA ILE A 177 -10.23 -13.18 -9.12
C ILE A 177 -10.94 -14.01 -10.19
N ASN A 178 -10.28 -15.01 -10.79
CA ASN A 178 -10.89 -15.91 -11.76
C ASN A 178 -12.17 -16.56 -11.24
N ASN A 179 -12.17 -16.92 -9.95
CA ASN A 179 -13.31 -17.61 -9.33
C ASN A 179 -14.44 -16.66 -8.92
N VAL A 180 -14.13 -15.41 -8.52
CA VAL A 180 -15.14 -14.51 -7.92
C VAL A 180 -15.57 -13.37 -8.83
N LYS A 181 -14.73 -12.94 -9.76
CA LYS A 181 -14.99 -11.83 -10.68
C LYS A 181 -14.13 -11.91 -11.96
N PRO A 182 -14.39 -12.80 -12.90
CA PRO A 182 -13.60 -12.92 -14.14
C PRO A 182 -13.53 -11.63 -14.98
N SER A 183 -14.50 -10.73 -14.81
CA SER A 183 -14.55 -9.41 -15.47
C SER A 183 -13.75 -8.32 -14.76
N PHE A 184 -12.84 -8.68 -13.86
CA PHE A 184 -12.06 -7.75 -13.04
C PHE A 184 -11.19 -6.83 -13.90
N LYS A 185 -11.34 -5.52 -13.69
CA LYS A 185 -10.64 -4.49 -14.46
C LYS A 185 -9.51 -3.86 -13.67
N VAL A 186 -8.29 -3.92 -14.23
CA VAL A 186 -7.07 -3.39 -13.64
C VAL A 186 -6.55 -2.22 -14.44
N LEU A 187 -6.33 -1.11 -13.76
CA LEU A 187 -5.62 0.05 -14.29
C LEU A 187 -4.39 0.37 -13.45
N GLY A 188 -3.50 1.13 -14.03
CA GLY A 188 -2.37 1.75 -13.34
C GLY A 188 -1.86 2.95 -14.11
N LEU A 189 -0.79 3.55 -13.59
CA LEU A 189 -0.16 4.73 -14.14
C LEU A 189 1.16 4.34 -14.82
N SER A 190 1.48 4.91 -15.99
CA SER A 190 2.83 4.78 -16.54
C SER A 190 3.85 5.44 -15.60
N ARG A 191 5.15 5.18 -15.82
CA ARG A 191 6.19 5.82 -15.00
C ARG A 191 6.09 7.35 -15.00
N LYS A 192 5.84 7.95 -16.17
CA LYS A 192 5.69 9.40 -16.34
C LYS A 192 4.49 9.92 -15.53
N GLU A 193 3.34 9.26 -15.67
CA GLU A 193 2.11 9.66 -15.02
C GLU A 193 2.16 9.40 -13.50
N TRP A 194 2.80 8.32 -13.06
CA TRP A 194 2.99 8.05 -11.64
C TRP A 194 3.77 9.17 -10.92
N TYR A 195 4.76 9.80 -11.57
CA TYR A 195 5.47 10.94 -10.97
C TYR A 195 4.56 12.09 -10.61
N LYS A 196 3.46 12.28 -11.34
CA LYS A 196 2.51 13.38 -11.17
C LYS A 196 1.25 12.97 -10.39
N TYR A 197 0.76 11.76 -10.59
CA TYR A 197 -0.57 11.32 -10.17
C TYR A 197 -0.55 10.16 -9.17
N GLY A 198 0.59 9.57 -8.90
CA GLY A 198 0.72 8.41 -8.01
C GLY A 198 1.27 8.74 -6.64
N PHE A 199 1.39 7.71 -5.83
CA PHE A 199 2.01 7.75 -4.51
C PHE A 199 3.47 7.32 -4.58
N LYS A 200 4.36 8.13 -4.00
CA LYS A 200 5.76 7.78 -3.76
C LYS A 200 6.00 7.65 -2.27
N TYR A 201 6.79 6.70 -1.89
CA TYR A 201 7.17 6.46 -0.51
C TYR A 201 8.60 5.97 -0.41
N VAL A 202 9.21 6.18 0.74
CA VAL A 202 10.62 5.93 1.02
C VAL A 202 11.01 4.50 0.62
N ASP A 203 11.91 4.38 -0.36
CA ASP A 203 12.50 3.11 -0.84
C ASP A 203 11.47 2.01 -1.19
N GLY A 204 10.22 2.38 -1.50
CA GLY A 204 9.13 1.44 -1.81
C GLY A 204 8.60 0.64 -0.61
N THR A 205 9.24 0.72 0.56
CA THR A 205 8.82 0.21 1.87
C THR A 205 9.85 0.64 2.92
N ALA A 206 9.42 1.05 4.10
CA ALA A 206 10.35 1.40 5.16
C ALA A 206 10.90 0.17 5.90
N VAL A 207 10.12 -0.91 5.96
CA VAL A 207 10.48 -2.17 6.63
C VAL A 207 10.57 -3.31 5.62
N ARG A 208 11.71 -3.99 5.61
CA ARG A 208 11.93 -5.16 4.74
C ARG A 208 12.42 -6.35 5.56
N LYS A 209 11.63 -7.44 5.57
CA LYS A 209 11.92 -8.63 6.38
C LYS A 209 12.17 -8.28 7.87
N GLY A 210 11.34 -7.41 8.44
CA GLY A 210 11.44 -6.98 9.84
C GLY A 210 12.60 -6.02 10.14
N ARG A 211 13.31 -5.49 9.13
CA ARG A 211 14.45 -4.58 9.27
C ARG A 211 14.13 -3.23 8.65
N TRP A 212 14.61 -2.16 9.26
CA TRP A 212 14.56 -0.84 8.62
C TRP A 212 15.43 -0.82 7.37
N THR A 213 14.89 -0.28 6.28
CA THR A 213 15.70 0.09 5.12
C THR A 213 16.60 1.27 5.48
N ARG A 214 17.72 1.44 4.75
CA ARG A 214 18.63 2.57 5.05
C ARG A 214 18.00 3.91 4.73
N ALA A 215 17.16 3.97 3.71
CA ALA A 215 16.39 5.16 3.39
C ALA A 215 15.40 5.49 4.52
N ALA A 216 14.69 4.50 5.05
CA ALA A 216 13.83 4.70 6.22
C ALA A 216 14.59 5.19 7.44
N VAL A 217 15.81 4.67 7.71
CA VAL A 217 16.66 5.17 8.81
C VAL A 217 17.04 6.63 8.62
N ARG A 218 17.34 7.06 7.39
CA ARG A 218 17.58 8.49 7.09
C ARG A 218 16.32 9.30 7.38
N TYR A 219 15.19 8.89 6.81
CA TYR A 219 13.90 9.55 7.04
C TYR A 219 13.59 9.68 8.54
N LEU A 220 13.71 8.60 9.31
CA LEU A 220 13.44 8.61 10.76
C LEU A 220 14.33 9.61 11.52
N LYS A 221 15.61 9.69 11.18
CA LYS A 221 16.53 10.66 11.79
C LYS A 221 16.15 12.10 11.45
N ASP A 222 15.90 12.36 10.16
CA ASP A 222 15.65 13.71 9.64
C ASP A 222 14.31 14.28 10.12
N ASN A 223 13.38 13.40 10.52
CA ASN A 223 12.04 13.77 11.01
C ASN A 223 11.86 13.61 12.54
N GLY A 224 12.94 13.48 13.31
CA GLY A 224 12.89 13.48 14.78
C GLY A 224 12.51 12.12 15.40
N PHE A 225 12.53 11.02 14.65
CA PHE A 225 12.23 9.67 15.13
C PHE A 225 13.49 8.83 15.41
N ALA A 226 14.53 9.46 15.94
CA ALA A 226 15.80 8.78 16.21
C ALA A 226 15.66 7.55 17.14
N ASP A 227 14.74 7.60 18.11
CA ASP A 227 14.49 6.50 19.05
C ASP A 227 13.77 5.33 18.37
N VAL A 228 12.87 5.62 17.39
CA VAL A 228 12.12 4.62 16.67
C VAL A 228 13.04 3.72 15.84
N LYS A 229 14.10 4.26 15.25
CA LYS A 229 15.08 3.46 14.48
C LYS A 229 15.68 2.30 15.28
N ASN A 230 15.75 2.40 16.62
CA ASN A 230 16.33 1.38 17.49
C ASN A 230 15.37 0.22 17.75
N LYS A 231 14.10 0.33 17.35
CA LYS A 231 13.08 -0.72 17.54
C LYS A 231 13.28 -1.92 16.61
N ARG A 232 14.00 -1.74 15.50
CA ARG A 232 14.28 -2.81 14.53
C ARG A 232 15.75 -2.80 14.13
N PRO A 233 16.33 -3.96 13.76
CA PRO A 233 17.63 -4.00 13.12
C PRO A 233 17.60 -3.28 11.77
N ILE A 234 18.75 -2.78 11.33
CA ILE A 234 18.90 -2.12 10.04
C ILE A 234 19.37 -3.16 9.01
N GLU A 235 18.90 -3.05 7.77
CA GLU A 235 19.35 -3.92 6.68
C GLU A 235 20.85 -3.74 6.37
N GLY A 236 21.50 -4.81 5.89
CA GLY A 236 22.93 -4.82 5.57
C GLY A 236 23.28 -3.87 4.42
N ARG A 237 24.50 -3.27 4.46
CA ARG A 237 24.97 -2.29 3.45
C ARG A 237 24.94 -2.83 2.02
N VAL A 238 25.40 -4.06 1.83
CA VAL A 238 25.45 -4.70 0.50
C VAL A 238 24.07 -4.86 -0.12
N LEU A 239 23.09 -5.29 0.67
CA LEU A 239 21.72 -5.48 0.22
C LEU A 239 21.07 -4.14 -0.18
N SER A 240 21.26 -3.11 0.64
CA SER A 240 20.79 -1.75 0.37
C SER A 240 21.41 -1.19 -0.92
N PHE A 241 22.73 -1.28 -1.06
CA PHE A 241 23.44 -0.80 -2.25
C PHE A 241 22.96 -1.49 -3.54
N LEU A 242 22.78 -2.81 -3.52
CA LEU A 242 22.27 -3.56 -4.66
C LEU A 242 20.84 -3.15 -5.05
N GLN A 243 20.02 -2.76 -4.07
CA GLN A 243 18.64 -2.35 -4.32
C GLN A 243 18.51 -0.89 -4.77
N GLU A 244 19.36 0.00 -4.27
CA GLU A 244 19.38 1.43 -4.64
C GLU A 244 19.99 1.67 -6.03
N ASN A 245 21.02 0.90 -6.41
CA ASN A 245 21.83 1.18 -7.60
C ASN A 245 21.58 0.24 -8.79
N LEU A 246 20.96 -0.92 -8.56
CA LEU A 246 20.59 -1.78 -9.65
C LEU A 246 19.18 -1.43 -10.10
N THR A 247 19.04 -0.76 -11.24
CA THR A 247 17.80 -0.64 -12.02
C THR A 247 17.40 -2.01 -12.60
N ILE A 248 17.49 -3.04 -11.76
CA ILE A 248 17.12 -4.40 -12.11
C ILE A 248 15.60 -4.47 -12.13
N PRO A 249 14.98 -4.98 -13.21
CA PRO A 249 13.56 -5.30 -13.23
C PRO A 249 13.20 -6.09 -11.98
N SER A 250 12.06 -5.81 -11.37
CA SER A 250 11.59 -6.43 -10.11
C SER A 250 11.68 -7.96 -10.11
N PHE A 251 11.58 -8.58 -11.27
CA PHE A 251 11.81 -10.01 -11.53
C PHE A 251 13.23 -10.48 -11.12
N LEU A 252 14.27 -9.75 -11.49
CA LEU A 252 15.66 -10.12 -11.15
C LEU A 252 15.99 -9.81 -9.67
N ARG A 253 15.28 -8.88 -9.03
CA ARG A 253 15.38 -8.68 -7.57
C ARG A 253 14.93 -9.94 -6.82
N ILE A 254 13.85 -10.60 -7.27
CA ILE A 254 13.35 -11.85 -6.68
C ILE A 254 14.32 -13.02 -6.92
N VAL A 255 14.89 -13.11 -8.11
CA VAL A 255 15.89 -14.14 -8.46
C VAL A 255 17.18 -13.92 -7.66
N GLY A 256 17.68 -12.69 -7.55
CA GLY A 256 18.85 -12.36 -6.73
C GLY A 256 18.67 -12.69 -5.26
N ILE A 257 17.46 -12.46 -4.69
CA ILE A 257 17.12 -12.81 -3.31
C ILE A 257 17.07 -14.36 -3.14
N LYS A 258 16.55 -15.10 -4.12
CA LYS A 258 16.56 -16.58 -4.10
C LYS A 258 17.97 -17.14 -4.17
N ILE A 259 18.82 -16.59 -5.01
CA ILE A 259 20.23 -17.00 -5.14
C ILE A 259 20.99 -16.71 -3.84
N MET A 260 20.83 -15.54 -3.23
CA MET A 260 21.48 -15.22 -1.95
C MET A 260 20.96 -16.06 -0.77
N ASN A 261 19.69 -16.44 -0.78
CA ASN A 261 19.14 -17.35 0.23
C ASN A 261 19.68 -18.77 0.03
N TYR A 262 19.88 -19.22 -1.21
CA TYR A 262 20.49 -20.53 -1.51
C TYR A 262 21.94 -20.61 -1.00
N PHE A 263 22.72 -19.56 -1.17
CA PHE A 263 24.10 -19.53 -0.64
C PHE A 263 24.21 -19.36 0.88
N LYS A 264 23.17 -18.84 1.56
CA LYS A 264 23.15 -18.73 3.03
C LYS A 264 22.78 -20.03 3.75
N TRP A 265 22.25 -21.03 3.05
CA TRP A 265 21.89 -22.32 3.62
C TRP A 265 22.96 -23.41 3.38
N ASN A 266 23.99 -23.10 2.61
CA ASN A 266 25.03 -24.06 2.23
C ASN A 266 26.46 -23.67 2.70
N PHE A 267 26.58 -22.71 3.64
CA PHE A 267 27.85 -22.39 4.32
C PHE A 267 27.60 -22.10 5.79
#